data_3c9aa1154e7f44ae0de8dc5c4bd45e36
#
_entry.id   3c9aa1154e7f44ae0de8dc5c4bd45e36
#
_cell.length_a   1.000
_cell.length_b   1.000
_cell.length_c   1.000
_cell.angle_alpha   90.00
_cell.angle_beta   90.00
_cell.angle_gamma   90.00
#
_symmetry.space_group_name_H-M   'P 1'
#
loop_
_entity.id
_entity.type
_entity.pdbx_description
1 polymer ?
#
loop_
_entity_poly.entity_id
_entity_poly.type
_entity_poly.pdbx_seq_one_letter_code
_entity_poly.pdbx_strand_id
1 'polypeptide(L)'
;MFKKSLIAVAALSALAGSAMAADVTIYGRIDTGFRYSNVDYDVPGVDDKSTFEMSSGNYTGNRVGIKGSEDLGNGMTVGFVLENGFDSDDGSFDSNEDLFGREALLYVEGDFGKVGFGRMGILNSTAGSFAIGNFTPWGTGWGAVGDQSLIFGANIGSRWDNMISYRSPEFAGVQIHAQYSFGANTTGDEVEGKTTTDRYYALGATYKNGGLNLIGIVDSINEKHAAG
;
A
#
# COMPACT_ATOMS: atom_id res chain seq x y z
N MET A 1 -23.78 -3.87 -24.96
CA MET A 1 -22.94 -3.78 -23.76
C MET A 1 -23.01 -2.44 -23.05
N PHE A 2 -23.51 -1.38 -23.65
CA PHE A 2 -23.52 0.01 -23.08
C PHE A 2 -24.61 0.32 -22.04
N LYS A 3 -25.63 -0.53 -21.87
CA LYS A 3 -26.76 -0.23 -20.97
C LYS A 3 -26.48 -0.47 -19.48
N LYS A 4 -25.49 -1.31 -19.13
CA LYS A 4 -25.15 -1.59 -17.72
C LYS A 4 -24.24 -0.54 -17.09
N SER A 5 -23.40 0.11 -17.89
CA SER A 5 -22.53 1.19 -17.44
C SER A 5 -23.27 2.50 -17.14
N LEU A 6 -24.37 2.77 -17.85
CA LEU A 6 -25.20 3.96 -17.61
C LEU A 6 -25.97 3.88 -16.28
N ILE A 7 -26.32 2.69 -15.80
CA ILE A 7 -27.02 2.52 -14.52
C ILE A 7 -26.08 2.77 -13.34
N ALA A 8 -24.81 2.37 -13.44
CA ALA A 8 -23.82 2.63 -12.41
C ALA A 8 -23.49 4.14 -12.27
N VAL A 9 -23.38 4.84 -13.39
CA VAL A 9 -23.14 6.31 -13.41
C VAL A 9 -24.38 7.06 -12.90
N ALA A 10 -25.59 6.63 -13.23
CA ALA A 10 -26.83 7.25 -12.75
C ALA A 10 -27.06 6.99 -11.25
N ALA A 11 -26.64 5.85 -10.70
CA ALA A 11 -26.70 5.58 -9.27
C ALA A 11 -25.72 6.44 -8.45
N LEU A 12 -24.53 6.70 -8.98
CA LEU A 12 -23.56 7.63 -8.38
C LEU A 12 -24.02 9.11 -8.44
N SER A 13 -24.72 9.50 -9.51
CA SER A 13 -25.25 10.87 -9.63
C SER A 13 -26.51 11.14 -8.79
N ALA A 14 -27.27 10.11 -8.44
CA ALA A 14 -28.44 10.26 -7.57
C ALA A 14 -28.09 10.39 -6.07
N LEU A 15 -26.85 10.09 -5.69
CA LEU A 15 -26.30 10.31 -4.34
C LEU A 15 -25.69 11.72 -4.15
N ALA A 16 -25.68 12.55 -5.20
CA ALA A 16 -25.23 13.96 -5.17
C ALA A 16 -26.30 14.90 -4.55
N GLY A 17 -26.90 14.47 -3.46
CA GLY A 17 -27.75 15.32 -2.62
C GLY A 17 -26.90 16.11 -1.64
N SER A 18 -26.74 17.42 -1.89
CA SER A 18 -25.97 18.39 -1.08
C SER A 18 -24.49 17.99 -0.89
N ALA A 19 -23.65 18.39 -1.87
CA ALA A 19 -22.21 18.37 -1.71
C ALA A 19 -21.82 19.25 -0.48
N MET A 20 -21.76 18.65 0.68
CA MET A 20 -20.91 19.14 1.74
C MET A 20 -19.49 18.99 1.20
N ALA A 21 -18.72 20.07 1.21
CA ALA A 21 -17.39 20.07 0.63
C ALA A 21 -16.58 18.90 1.21
N ALA A 22 -16.18 17.95 0.36
CA ALA A 22 -15.30 16.87 0.77
C ALA A 22 -14.07 17.47 1.44
N ASP A 23 -13.73 17.02 2.64
CA ASP A 23 -12.51 17.43 3.32
C ASP A 23 -11.31 16.87 2.54
N VAL A 24 -10.73 17.70 1.65
CA VAL A 24 -9.55 17.33 0.87
C VAL A 24 -8.31 17.89 1.55
N THR A 25 -7.37 17.01 1.83
CA THR A 25 -6.08 17.34 2.44
C THR A 25 -4.95 16.96 1.50
N ILE A 26 -4.04 17.91 1.24
CA ILE A 26 -2.74 17.65 0.62
C ILE A 26 -1.76 17.40 1.75
N TYR A 27 -0.98 16.32 1.67
CA TYR A 27 0.01 15.96 2.67
C TYR A 27 1.30 15.48 2.01
N GLY A 28 2.36 15.38 2.77
CA GLY A 28 3.61 14.84 2.27
C GLY A 28 4.69 14.73 3.32
N ARG A 29 5.81 14.17 2.91
CA ARG A 29 7.02 14.02 3.71
C ARG A 29 8.22 14.10 2.80
N ILE A 30 9.27 14.79 3.26
CA ILE A 30 10.57 14.87 2.62
C ILE A 30 11.62 14.40 3.62
N ASP A 31 12.43 13.46 3.20
CA ASP A 31 13.56 12.90 3.93
C ASP A 31 14.80 12.96 3.03
N THR A 32 15.68 13.89 3.29
CA THR A 32 16.88 14.15 2.51
C THR A 32 18.08 14.23 3.44
N GLY A 33 19.19 13.62 3.04
CA GLY A 33 20.40 13.61 3.83
C GLY A 33 21.65 13.41 2.98
N PHE A 34 22.76 13.19 3.65
CA PHE A 34 24.02 12.82 3.02
C PHE A 34 24.44 11.43 3.50
N ARG A 35 24.95 10.63 2.59
CA ARG A 35 25.50 9.31 2.87
C ARG A 35 26.97 9.26 2.45
N TYR A 36 27.82 8.82 3.38
CA TYR A 36 29.16 8.38 3.07
C TYR A 36 29.21 6.85 3.18
N SER A 37 29.72 6.20 2.17
CA SER A 37 29.99 4.77 2.19
C SER A 37 31.42 4.49 1.76
N ASN A 38 32.06 3.53 2.42
CA ASN A 38 33.32 2.95 2.00
C ASN A 38 33.14 1.45 1.88
N VAL A 39 33.41 0.92 0.70
CA VAL A 39 33.33 -0.52 0.42
C VAL A 39 34.71 -1.03 0.13
N ASP A 40 35.21 -1.88 1.01
CA ASP A 40 36.41 -2.68 0.84
C ASP A 40 35.98 -4.03 0.22
N TYR A 41 36.45 -4.30 -0.98
CA TYR A 41 36.07 -5.52 -1.68
C TYR A 41 36.88 -6.74 -1.27
N ASP A 42 38.03 -6.55 -0.57
CA ASP A 42 38.97 -7.61 -0.18
C ASP A 42 39.26 -8.62 -1.32
N VAL A 43 39.31 -8.12 -2.55
CA VAL A 43 39.53 -8.90 -3.76
C VAL A 43 40.77 -8.37 -4.48
N PRO A 44 41.80 -9.21 -4.71
CA PRO A 44 43.02 -8.77 -5.41
C PRO A 44 42.72 -8.19 -6.80
N GLY A 45 43.12 -6.93 -7.01
CA GLY A 45 42.92 -6.21 -8.28
C GLY A 45 41.59 -5.48 -8.40
N VAL A 46 40.79 -5.43 -7.35
CA VAL A 46 39.60 -4.59 -7.25
C VAL A 46 39.91 -3.46 -6.24
N ASP A 47 39.78 -2.21 -6.68
CA ASP A 47 40.00 -1.04 -5.83
C ASP A 47 38.81 -0.83 -4.90
N ASP A 48 39.11 -0.42 -3.65
CA ASP A 48 38.09 0.04 -2.72
C ASP A 48 37.36 1.26 -3.24
N LYS A 49 36.07 1.35 -2.93
CA LYS A 49 35.23 2.45 -3.38
C LYS A 49 34.71 3.27 -2.22
N SER A 50 35.05 4.55 -2.19
CA SER A 50 34.45 5.55 -1.28
C SER A 50 33.47 6.42 -2.06
N THR A 51 32.29 6.62 -1.53
CA THR A 51 31.27 7.46 -2.13
C THR A 51 30.73 8.45 -1.08
N PHE A 52 30.61 9.72 -1.47
CA PHE A 52 29.85 10.71 -0.71
C PHE A 52 28.77 11.27 -1.62
N GLU A 53 27.53 11.15 -1.22
CA GLU A 53 26.38 11.50 -2.06
C GLU A 53 25.26 12.15 -1.26
N MET A 54 24.43 12.96 -1.91
CA MET A 54 23.12 13.30 -1.40
C MET A 54 22.24 12.06 -1.50
N SER A 55 21.44 11.79 -0.49
CA SER A 55 20.64 10.58 -0.41
C SER A 55 19.19 10.92 -0.07
N SER A 56 18.28 10.32 -0.81
CA SER A 56 16.84 10.42 -0.67
C SER A 56 16.31 9.32 0.22
N GLY A 57 15.34 9.61 1.09
CA GLY A 57 14.57 8.60 1.81
C GLY A 57 15.37 7.74 2.80
N ASN A 58 16.36 8.30 3.50
CA ASN A 58 17.24 7.53 4.38
C ASN A 58 16.51 6.81 5.52
N TYR A 59 15.52 7.47 6.11
CA TYR A 59 14.69 6.91 7.18
C TYR A 59 13.34 6.45 6.65
N THR A 60 12.77 7.20 5.69
CA THR A 60 11.45 6.90 5.14
C THR A 60 11.29 7.49 3.75
N GLY A 61 10.69 6.76 2.82
CA GLY A 61 10.46 7.24 1.46
C GLY A 61 9.71 8.56 1.41
N ASN A 62 10.20 9.47 0.57
CA ASN A 62 9.53 10.75 0.31
C ASN A 62 8.20 10.51 -0.38
N ARG A 63 7.24 11.36 -0.12
CA ARG A 63 5.91 11.24 -0.71
C ARG A 63 5.17 12.56 -0.73
N VAL A 64 4.28 12.68 -1.69
CA VAL A 64 3.22 13.67 -1.74
C VAL A 64 1.90 12.95 -1.99
N GLY A 65 0.83 13.36 -1.33
CA GLY A 65 -0.47 12.72 -1.48
C GLY A 65 -1.61 13.71 -1.33
N ILE A 66 -2.74 13.27 -1.84
CA ILE A 66 -4.04 13.92 -1.70
C ILE A 66 -5.00 12.87 -1.15
N LYS A 67 -5.70 13.21 -0.09
CA LYS A 67 -6.76 12.37 0.46
C LYS A 67 -8.00 13.20 0.74
N GLY A 68 -9.13 12.57 0.64
CA GLY A 68 -10.40 13.21 0.96
C GLY A 68 -11.43 12.21 1.39
N SER A 69 -12.45 12.70 2.09
CA SER A 69 -13.59 11.87 2.50
C SER A 69 -14.86 12.70 2.54
N GLU A 70 -16.00 12.02 2.35
CA GLU A 70 -17.34 12.61 2.42
C GLU A 70 -18.25 11.71 3.24
N ASP A 71 -19.01 12.31 4.15
CA ASP A 71 -20.06 11.63 4.90
C ASP A 71 -21.30 11.46 4.01
N LEU A 72 -21.67 10.21 3.79
CA LEU A 72 -22.85 9.83 3.01
C LEU A 72 -24.13 9.77 3.87
N GLY A 73 -24.03 10.08 5.16
CA GLY A 73 -25.10 9.88 6.13
C GLY A 73 -25.23 8.43 6.58
N ASN A 74 -26.08 8.21 7.60
CA ASN A 74 -26.33 6.89 8.18
C ASN A 74 -25.06 6.15 8.66
N GLY A 75 -24.03 6.88 9.07
CA GLY A 75 -22.76 6.32 9.53
C GLY A 75 -21.86 5.78 8.41
N MET A 76 -22.14 6.12 7.17
CA MET A 76 -21.30 5.72 6.02
C MET A 76 -20.43 6.89 5.55
N THR A 77 -19.20 6.58 5.22
CA THR A 77 -18.23 7.51 4.63
C THR A 77 -17.63 6.90 3.37
N VAL A 78 -17.50 7.69 2.32
CA VAL A 78 -16.67 7.38 1.16
C VAL A 78 -15.42 8.24 1.21
N GLY A 79 -14.28 7.70 0.78
CA GLY A 79 -13.06 8.48 0.74
C GLY A 79 -12.04 7.90 -0.24
N PHE A 80 -11.00 8.67 -0.49
CA PHE A 80 -9.91 8.29 -1.39
C PHE A 80 -8.55 8.68 -0.82
N VAL A 81 -7.51 7.98 -1.29
CA VAL A 81 -6.11 8.32 -1.05
C VAL A 81 -5.36 8.15 -2.37
N LEU A 82 -4.64 9.18 -2.77
CA LEU A 82 -3.75 9.19 -3.94
C LEU A 82 -2.36 9.60 -3.42
N GLU A 83 -1.37 8.71 -3.49
CA GLU A 83 -0.02 8.96 -2.96
C GLU A 83 1.04 8.61 -4.00
N ASN A 84 1.92 9.56 -4.26
CA ASN A 84 3.11 9.42 -5.10
C ASN A 84 4.37 9.39 -4.24
N GLY A 85 5.35 8.58 -4.64
CA GLY A 85 6.70 8.61 -4.10
C GLY A 85 7.66 9.35 -5.03
N PHE A 86 8.65 10.03 -4.47
CA PHE A 86 9.66 10.73 -5.27
C PHE A 86 11.02 10.72 -4.58
N ASP A 87 12.08 10.90 -5.35
CA ASP A 87 13.42 11.09 -4.86
C ASP A 87 13.71 12.58 -4.69
N SER A 88 14.17 12.96 -3.49
CA SER A 88 14.36 14.36 -3.11
C SER A 88 15.68 14.97 -3.58
N ASP A 89 16.59 14.14 -4.04
CA ASP A 89 17.92 14.56 -4.53
C ASP A 89 17.88 14.94 -6.02
N ASP A 90 16.98 14.34 -6.81
CA ASP A 90 16.86 14.62 -8.25
C ASP A 90 15.43 14.93 -8.73
N GLY A 91 14.41 14.69 -7.88
CA GLY A 91 13.01 14.97 -8.19
C GLY A 91 12.32 13.90 -9.05
N SER A 92 12.95 12.76 -9.28
CA SER A 92 12.35 11.65 -10.03
C SER A 92 11.24 10.95 -9.22
N PHE A 93 10.40 10.16 -9.90
CA PHE A 93 9.42 9.31 -9.23
C PHE A 93 10.08 8.08 -8.61
N ASP A 94 9.66 7.71 -7.39
CA ASP A 94 10.18 6.58 -6.60
C ASP A 94 9.91 5.21 -7.27
N SER A 95 8.88 5.07 -8.07
CA SER A 95 8.50 3.77 -8.64
C SER A 95 8.03 3.90 -10.10
N ASN A 96 8.79 3.29 -11.00
CA ASN A 96 8.42 2.94 -12.38
C ASN A 96 7.55 3.97 -13.15
N GLU A 97 7.67 5.26 -12.82
CA GLU A 97 6.92 6.36 -13.44
C GLU A 97 5.40 6.36 -13.18
N ASP A 98 4.90 5.51 -12.27
CA ASP A 98 3.49 5.51 -11.87
C ASP A 98 3.13 6.77 -11.09
N LEU A 99 2.16 7.54 -11.56
CA LEU A 99 1.75 8.80 -10.92
C LEU A 99 1.30 8.62 -9.46
N PHE A 100 0.67 7.50 -9.12
CA PHE A 100 0.27 7.17 -7.75
C PHE A 100 0.76 5.76 -7.35
N GLY A 101 2.05 5.53 -7.55
CA GLY A 101 2.69 4.23 -7.34
C GLY A 101 2.64 3.73 -5.88
N ARG A 102 2.42 4.62 -4.91
CA ARG A 102 2.35 4.25 -3.49
C ARG A 102 0.95 3.85 -3.05
N GLU A 103 -0.06 4.61 -3.40
CA GLU A 103 -1.47 4.28 -3.13
C GLU A 103 -2.38 5.01 -4.12
N ALA A 104 -3.34 4.27 -4.69
CA ALA A 104 -4.44 4.79 -5.49
C ALA A 104 -5.71 4.07 -5.04
N LEU A 105 -6.33 4.59 -3.99
CA LEU A 105 -7.37 3.94 -3.20
C LEU A 105 -8.66 4.73 -3.20
N LEU A 106 -9.76 4.04 -3.48
CA LEU A 106 -11.12 4.44 -3.11
C LEU A 106 -11.62 3.51 -1.99
N TYR A 107 -12.30 4.04 -0.98
CA TYR A 107 -12.87 3.21 0.07
C TYR A 107 -14.26 3.67 0.51
N VAL A 108 -15.00 2.72 1.08
CA VAL A 108 -16.24 2.97 1.81
C VAL A 108 -16.10 2.39 3.21
N GLU A 109 -16.51 3.14 4.22
CA GLU A 109 -16.44 2.77 5.63
C GLU A 109 -17.78 3.00 6.30
N GLY A 110 -18.13 2.16 7.29
CA GLY A 110 -19.36 2.24 8.05
C GLY A 110 -19.39 1.22 9.18
N ASP A 111 -20.57 0.94 9.74
CA ASP A 111 -20.73 -0.05 10.82
C ASP A 111 -20.30 -1.47 10.40
N PHE A 112 -20.26 -1.75 9.11
CA PHE A 112 -19.76 -3.00 8.55
C PHE A 112 -18.24 -3.11 8.50
N GLY A 113 -17.51 -2.04 8.82
CA GLY A 113 -16.07 -1.91 8.66
C GLY A 113 -15.69 -1.08 7.44
N LYS A 114 -14.56 -1.38 6.83
CA LYS A 114 -13.98 -0.64 5.72
C LYS A 114 -13.68 -1.56 4.53
N VAL A 115 -14.14 -1.18 3.35
CA VAL A 115 -13.81 -1.83 2.07
C VAL A 115 -13.06 -0.85 1.20
N GLY A 116 -11.94 -1.28 0.62
CA GLY A 116 -11.12 -0.47 -0.27
C GLY A 116 -10.88 -1.14 -1.61
N PHE A 117 -10.67 -0.34 -2.64
CA PHE A 117 -10.48 -0.75 -4.03
C PHE A 117 -9.33 0.04 -4.66
N GLY A 118 -8.46 -0.63 -5.40
CA GLY A 118 -7.38 -0.02 -6.17
C GLY A 118 -5.99 -0.55 -5.83
N ARG A 119 -4.97 0.29 -6.02
CA ARG A 119 -3.58 -0.04 -5.66
C ARG A 119 -3.33 0.33 -4.20
N MET A 120 -2.81 -0.60 -3.44
CA MET A 120 -2.56 -0.39 -2.01
C MET A 120 -1.51 -1.35 -1.45
N GLY A 121 -1.09 -1.07 -0.21
CA GLY A 121 -0.21 -1.96 0.55
C GLY A 121 -0.88 -3.30 0.87
N ILE A 122 -0.10 -4.39 0.76
CA ILE A 122 -0.54 -5.71 1.22
C ILE A 122 -0.62 -5.74 2.75
N LEU A 123 -1.28 -6.75 3.33
CA LEU A 123 -1.44 -6.83 4.80
C LEU A 123 -0.09 -6.83 5.51
N ASN A 124 0.89 -7.54 4.97
CA ASN A 124 2.24 -7.63 5.52
C ASN A 124 3.08 -6.34 5.30
N SER A 125 2.62 -5.39 4.50
CA SER A 125 3.34 -4.13 4.28
C SER A 125 3.34 -3.25 5.53
N THR A 126 4.38 -2.41 5.66
CA THR A 126 4.44 -1.34 6.67
C THR A 126 3.80 -0.03 6.21
N ALA A 127 3.35 0.04 4.96
CA ALA A 127 2.81 1.23 4.34
C ALA A 127 1.52 0.95 3.57
N GLY A 128 0.58 1.90 3.65
CA GLY A 128 -0.71 1.83 3.00
C GLY A 128 -1.87 1.78 3.99
N SER A 129 -3.05 2.17 3.51
CA SER A 129 -4.26 2.37 4.34
C SER A 129 -4.83 1.06 4.93
N PHE A 130 -4.53 -0.08 4.32
CA PHE A 130 -4.99 -1.41 4.76
C PHE A 130 -3.88 -2.31 5.27
N ALA A 131 -2.63 -1.86 5.20
CA ALA A 131 -1.48 -2.61 5.70
C ALA A 131 -1.51 -2.68 7.24
N ILE A 132 -1.17 -3.84 7.78
CA ILE A 132 -1.10 -4.09 9.23
C ILE A 132 0.29 -4.49 9.72
N GLY A 133 1.27 -4.55 8.83
CA GLY A 133 2.65 -4.87 9.18
C GLY A 133 3.29 -3.87 10.16
N ASN A 134 2.84 -2.62 10.16
CA ASN A 134 3.26 -1.59 11.11
C ASN A 134 2.61 -1.72 12.51
N PHE A 135 1.72 -2.69 12.71
CA PHE A 135 1.11 -2.98 14.00
C PHE A 135 2.13 -3.47 15.04
N THR A 136 3.28 -3.95 14.58
CA THR A 136 4.42 -4.34 15.42
C THR A 136 5.46 -3.21 15.49
N PRO A 137 6.26 -3.13 16.58
CA PRO A 137 7.32 -2.14 16.69
C PRO A 137 8.43 -2.28 15.62
N TRP A 138 8.49 -3.42 14.96
CA TRP A 138 9.45 -3.71 13.90
C TRP A 138 9.10 -3.04 12.56
N GLY A 139 7.84 -2.66 12.38
CA GLY A 139 7.33 -2.00 11.17
C GLY A 139 7.66 -0.51 11.04
N THR A 140 8.61 0.03 11.80
CA THR A 140 8.87 1.48 11.87
C THR A 140 10.06 1.95 11.05
N GLY A 141 10.60 1.14 10.14
CA GLY A 141 11.67 1.59 9.23
C GLY A 141 13.08 1.60 9.83
N TRP A 142 13.36 0.77 10.80
CA TRP A 142 14.68 0.64 11.42
C TRP A 142 15.66 -0.21 10.58
N GLY A 143 15.85 0.14 9.30
CA GLY A 143 16.78 -0.56 8.42
C GLY A 143 16.49 -2.06 8.27
N ALA A 144 17.54 -2.86 8.16
CA ALA A 144 17.42 -4.32 7.99
C ALA A 144 16.68 -5.05 9.14
N VAL A 145 16.61 -4.45 10.32
CA VAL A 145 15.84 -5.01 11.46
C VAL A 145 14.35 -4.79 11.30
N GLY A 146 13.95 -3.79 10.51
CA GLY A 146 12.57 -3.52 10.14
C GLY A 146 12.13 -4.25 8.86
N ASP A 147 13.02 -4.97 8.22
CA ASP A 147 12.67 -5.77 7.06
C ASP A 147 11.87 -7.01 7.49
N GLN A 148 10.57 -6.96 7.21
CA GLN A 148 9.66 -8.02 7.57
C GLN A 148 9.94 -9.32 6.84
N SER A 149 10.64 -9.29 5.70
CA SER A 149 11.06 -10.47 4.96
C SER A 149 11.98 -11.36 5.80
N LEU A 150 12.76 -10.77 6.69
CA LEU A 150 13.63 -11.49 7.62
C LEU A 150 12.86 -12.20 8.76
N ILE A 151 11.67 -11.72 9.10
CA ILE A 151 10.86 -12.23 10.22
C ILE A 151 9.76 -13.16 9.74
N PHE A 152 9.11 -12.83 8.64
CA PHE A 152 7.91 -13.52 8.14
C PHE A 152 8.13 -14.36 6.87
N GLY A 153 9.35 -14.45 6.37
CA GLY A 153 9.70 -15.27 5.21
C GLY A 153 9.70 -14.52 3.88
N ALA A 154 9.15 -15.08 2.82
CA ALA A 154 9.28 -14.56 1.46
C ALA A 154 8.83 -13.10 1.30
N ASN A 155 9.65 -12.30 0.66
CA ASN A 155 9.28 -10.96 0.21
C ASN A 155 8.38 -11.09 -1.04
N ILE A 156 7.07 -10.99 -0.83
CA ILE A 156 6.07 -11.05 -1.90
C ILE A 156 5.65 -9.68 -2.41
N GLY A 157 6.51 -8.69 -2.24
CA GLY A 157 6.24 -7.30 -2.61
C GLY A 157 5.64 -6.48 -1.46
N SER A 158 5.42 -5.21 -1.69
CA SER A 158 4.86 -4.29 -0.68
C SER A 158 3.49 -3.73 -1.05
N ARG A 159 3.17 -3.70 -2.34
CA ARG A 159 1.92 -3.16 -2.90
C ARG A 159 1.53 -3.95 -4.13
N TRP A 160 0.21 -4.11 -4.30
CA TRP A 160 -0.34 -4.74 -5.49
C TRP A 160 -1.46 -3.90 -6.10
N ASP A 161 -1.67 -4.12 -7.40
CA ASP A 161 -2.74 -3.50 -8.15
C ASP A 161 -4.04 -4.29 -8.08
N ASN A 162 -5.12 -3.66 -8.54
CA ASN A 162 -6.41 -4.30 -8.75
C ASN A 162 -6.90 -5.02 -7.49
N MET A 163 -6.68 -4.41 -6.33
CA MET A 163 -7.01 -5.00 -5.04
C MET A 163 -8.42 -4.63 -4.59
N ILE A 164 -9.04 -5.60 -3.92
CA ILE A 164 -10.11 -5.37 -2.96
C ILE A 164 -9.60 -5.73 -1.57
N SER A 165 -9.84 -4.86 -0.61
CA SER A 165 -9.43 -5.06 0.79
C SER A 165 -10.59 -4.81 1.73
N TYR A 166 -10.69 -5.64 2.75
CA TYR A 166 -11.68 -5.48 3.82
C TYR A 166 -10.99 -5.43 5.17
N ARG A 167 -11.52 -4.55 6.04
CA ARG A 167 -11.18 -4.48 7.46
C ARG A 167 -12.46 -4.43 8.27
N SER A 168 -12.65 -5.40 9.17
CA SER A 168 -13.84 -5.44 10.03
C SER A 168 -13.88 -4.29 11.03
N PRO A 169 -15.03 -3.99 11.63
CA PRO A 169 -15.06 -3.28 12.90
C PRO A 169 -14.22 -4.01 13.95
N GLU A 170 -13.76 -3.26 14.96
CA GLU A 170 -13.08 -3.86 16.09
C GLU A 170 -14.11 -4.42 17.09
N PHE A 171 -13.93 -5.65 17.51
CA PHE A 171 -14.73 -6.29 18.53
C PHE A 171 -13.83 -6.88 19.62
N ALA A 172 -13.97 -6.41 20.84
CA ALA A 172 -13.18 -6.86 22.00
C ALA A 172 -11.66 -6.84 21.75
N GLY A 173 -11.18 -5.82 21.00
CA GLY A 173 -9.77 -5.68 20.61
C GLY A 173 -9.36 -6.49 19.39
N VAL A 174 -10.24 -7.33 18.84
CA VAL A 174 -9.98 -8.14 17.63
C VAL A 174 -10.48 -7.42 16.39
N GLN A 175 -9.66 -7.38 15.34
CA GLN A 175 -10.03 -6.89 14.02
C GLN A 175 -9.57 -7.89 12.94
N ILE A 176 -10.43 -8.18 11.98
CA ILE A 176 -10.16 -9.11 10.87
C ILE A 176 -9.87 -8.32 9.61
N HIS A 177 -8.92 -8.81 8.82
CA HIS A 177 -8.47 -8.20 7.57
C HIS A 177 -8.45 -9.25 6.48
N ALA A 178 -8.89 -8.87 5.28
CA ALA A 178 -8.85 -9.73 4.10
C ALA A 178 -8.46 -8.91 2.87
N GLN A 179 -7.66 -9.48 1.98
CA GLN A 179 -7.27 -8.86 0.72
C GLN A 179 -7.30 -9.87 -0.42
N TYR A 180 -7.62 -9.37 -1.61
CA TYR A 180 -7.54 -10.10 -2.85
C TYR A 180 -7.13 -9.15 -3.98
N SER A 181 -6.22 -9.59 -4.87
CA SER A 181 -5.88 -8.89 -6.11
C SER A 181 -6.36 -9.68 -7.32
N PHE A 182 -7.03 -8.99 -8.24
CA PHE A 182 -7.48 -9.52 -9.53
C PHE A 182 -6.37 -9.54 -10.59
N GLY A 183 -5.24 -8.87 -10.33
CA GLY A 183 -4.05 -8.80 -11.15
C GLY A 183 -2.92 -8.22 -10.31
N ALA A 184 -2.13 -9.08 -9.67
CA ALA A 184 -1.13 -8.67 -8.69
C ALA A 184 0.11 -8.08 -9.35
N ASN A 185 0.42 -8.46 -10.59
CA ASN A 185 1.61 -8.00 -11.30
C ASN A 185 1.23 -7.12 -12.48
N THR A 186 1.90 -5.99 -12.61
CA THR A 186 1.67 -4.97 -13.64
C THR A 186 2.73 -4.95 -14.74
N THR A 187 3.54 -5.98 -14.87
CA THR A 187 4.49 -6.07 -15.98
C THR A 187 3.74 -6.27 -17.31
N GLY A 188 3.31 -5.16 -17.85
CA GLY A 188 3.09 -4.82 -19.25
C GLY A 188 1.98 -5.54 -20.03
N ASP A 189 1.79 -6.83 -19.90
CA ASP A 189 0.93 -7.64 -20.81
C ASP A 189 -0.18 -8.42 -20.08
N GLU A 190 -0.29 -8.30 -18.77
CA GLU A 190 -1.31 -9.00 -18.02
C GLU A 190 -2.68 -8.33 -18.15
N VAL A 191 -3.67 -9.10 -18.52
CA VAL A 191 -5.07 -8.63 -18.56
C VAL A 191 -5.79 -9.10 -17.31
N GLU A 192 -6.21 -8.15 -16.50
CA GLU A 192 -6.96 -8.39 -15.27
C GLU A 192 -8.10 -9.40 -15.48
N GLY A 193 -8.23 -10.34 -14.54
CA GLY A 193 -9.31 -11.32 -14.52
C GLY A 193 -9.10 -12.54 -15.43
N LYS A 194 -8.03 -12.60 -16.22
CA LYS A 194 -7.70 -13.82 -16.98
C LYS A 194 -7.11 -14.91 -16.08
N THR A 195 -7.20 -16.15 -16.52
CA THR A 195 -6.63 -17.31 -15.80
C THR A 195 -5.12 -17.33 -15.74
N THR A 196 -4.47 -16.54 -16.59
CA THR A 196 -3.00 -16.38 -16.68
C THR A 196 -2.47 -15.24 -15.83
N THR A 197 -3.30 -14.50 -15.15
CA THR A 197 -2.93 -13.34 -14.34
C THR A 197 -2.52 -13.77 -12.94
N ASP A 198 -1.44 -13.20 -12.44
CA ASP A 198 -0.99 -13.40 -11.06
C ASP A 198 -2.03 -12.88 -10.07
N ARG A 199 -2.22 -13.62 -8.98
CA ARG A 199 -3.23 -13.28 -7.97
C ARG A 199 -2.62 -13.31 -6.59
N TYR A 200 -2.98 -12.32 -5.81
CA TYR A 200 -2.64 -12.26 -4.41
C TYR A 200 -3.90 -12.41 -3.55
N TYR A 201 -3.77 -13.09 -2.42
CA TYR A 201 -4.81 -13.15 -1.39
C TYR A 201 -4.19 -13.24 -0.01
N ALA A 202 -4.83 -12.61 0.95
CA ALA A 202 -4.40 -12.60 2.34
C ALA A 202 -5.59 -12.59 3.29
N LEU A 203 -5.37 -13.21 4.43
CA LEU A 203 -6.23 -13.12 5.61
C LEU A 203 -5.37 -12.78 6.82
N GLY A 204 -5.82 -11.81 7.59
CA GLY A 204 -5.10 -11.37 8.79
C GLY A 204 -6.03 -11.10 9.95
N ALA A 205 -5.47 -11.12 11.14
CA ALA A 205 -6.12 -10.68 12.36
C ALA A 205 -5.15 -9.87 13.22
N THR A 206 -5.67 -8.83 13.84
CA THR A 206 -4.97 -8.08 14.88
C THR A 206 -5.75 -8.18 16.19
N TYR A 207 -5.02 -8.22 17.30
CA TYR A 207 -5.60 -8.14 18.64
C TYR A 207 -4.86 -7.09 19.46
N LYS A 208 -5.60 -6.24 20.13
CA LYS A 208 -5.08 -5.19 20.98
C LYS A 208 -5.77 -5.19 22.35
N ASN A 209 -4.99 -5.27 23.41
CA ASN A 209 -5.49 -5.15 24.77
C ASN A 209 -4.42 -4.54 25.69
N GLY A 210 -4.62 -3.30 26.11
CA GLY A 210 -3.61 -2.56 26.88
C GLY A 210 -2.28 -2.44 26.13
N GLY A 211 -1.21 -2.97 26.70
CA GLY A 211 0.12 -3.01 26.10
C GLY A 211 0.38 -4.22 25.20
N LEU A 212 -0.56 -5.18 25.11
CA LEU A 212 -0.42 -6.37 24.27
C LEU A 212 -0.98 -6.09 22.86
N ASN A 213 -0.13 -6.27 21.85
CA ASN A 213 -0.52 -6.25 20.44
C ASN A 213 -0.10 -7.56 19.80
N LEU A 214 -1.03 -8.25 19.18
CA LEU A 214 -0.78 -9.47 18.41
C LEU A 214 -1.22 -9.27 16.97
N ILE A 215 -0.49 -9.87 16.05
CA ILE A 215 -0.78 -9.90 14.63
C ILE A 215 -0.58 -11.32 14.10
N GLY A 216 -1.50 -11.77 13.26
CA GLY A 216 -1.36 -12.98 12.47
C GLY A 216 -1.78 -12.71 11.05
N ILE A 217 -0.97 -13.14 10.08
CA ILE A 217 -1.23 -13.00 8.64
C ILE A 217 -0.93 -14.33 7.98
N VAL A 218 -1.81 -14.73 7.08
CA VAL A 218 -1.58 -15.79 6.09
C VAL A 218 -1.83 -15.18 4.74
N ASP A 219 -0.82 -15.19 3.88
CA ASP A 219 -0.91 -14.64 2.53
C ASP A 219 -0.24 -15.57 1.51
N SER A 220 -0.59 -15.37 0.25
CA SER A 220 -0.05 -16.13 -0.86
C SER A 220 -0.18 -15.33 -2.15
N ILE A 221 0.84 -15.46 -2.99
CA ILE A 221 0.79 -15.06 -4.40
C ILE A 221 0.77 -16.32 -5.27
N ASN A 222 -0.15 -16.35 -6.23
CA ASN A 222 -0.22 -17.41 -7.23
C ASN A 222 0.35 -16.86 -8.54
N GLU A 223 1.64 -17.06 -8.71
CA GLU A 223 2.37 -16.65 -9.92
C GLU A 223 2.10 -17.62 -11.05
N LYS A 224 1.65 -17.11 -12.19
CA LYS A 224 1.33 -17.90 -13.38
C LYS A 224 2.47 -17.92 -14.42
N HIS A 225 3.43 -17.01 -14.28
CA HIS A 225 4.55 -16.83 -15.21
C HIS A 225 5.91 -17.27 -14.64
N ALA A 226 5.97 -17.83 -13.44
CA ALA A 226 7.23 -18.26 -12.80
C ALA A 226 7.85 -19.54 -13.39
N ALA A 227 7.25 -20.10 -14.45
CA ALA A 227 7.76 -21.32 -15.10
C ALA A 227 8.14 -21.02 -16.55
N GLY A 228 9.33 -20.44 -16.75
CA GLY A 228 10.00 -20.28 -18.03
C GLY A 228 11.47 -20.59 -17.90
#